data_49f0b69f3d876be63dbda3e8f52cf8de
#
_entry.id   49f0b69f3d876be63dbda3e8f52cf8de
#
_cell.length_a   1.000
_cell.length_b   1.000
_cell.length_c   1.000
_cell.angle_alpha   90.00
_cell.angle_beta   90.00
_cell.angle_gamma   90.00
#
_symmetry.space_group_name_H-M   'P 1'
#
loop_
_entity.id
_entity.type
_entity.pdbx_description
1 polymer ?
#
loop_
_entity_poly.entity_id
_entity_poly.type
_entity_poly.pdbx_seq_one_letter_code
_entity_poly.pdbx_strand_id
1 'polypeptide(L)'
;MIQPDFDTLRTLAKAGGLVPISKTILADTDTPVSAYLKVRQDSAFSFLFESVVGGEQIGRYSFLGVGPFRSFRSRGRQIEMVDLKTGGRESLEGDPIEELRALLATYQ
;
A
#
# COMPACT_ATOMS: atom_id res chain seq x y z
N MET A 1 -19.76 5.73 5.34
CA MET A 1 -19.72 6.80 4.32
C MET A 1 -18.40 6.72 3.57
N ILE A 2 -18.49 6.79 2.25
CA ILE A 2 -17.31 6.75 1.39
C ILE A 2 -16.80 8.18 1.19
N GLN A 3 -15.49 8.36 1.31
CA GLN A 3 -14.84 9.66 1.13
C GLN A 3 -13.69 9.52 0.12
N PRO A 4 -13.45 10.55 -0.71
CA PRO A 4 -14.26 11.74 -0.90
C PRO A 4 -15.57 11.42 -1.62
N ASP A 5 -16.49 12.39 -1.68
CA ASP A 5 -17.67 12.23 -2.52
C ASP A 5 -17.28 12.24 -4.01
N PHE A 6 -18.23 11.87 -4.86
CA PHE A 6 -17.94 11.68 -6.29
C PHE A 6 -17.48 12.99 -6.99
N ASP A 7 -18.07 14.11 -6.64
CA ASP A 7 -17.72 15.39 -7.28
C ASP A 7 -16.33 15.84 -6.87
N THR A 8 -15.98 15.68 -5.58
CA THR A 8 -14.64 15.96 -5.08
C THR A 8 -13.62 15.01 -5.73
N LEU A 9 -13.94 13.72 -5.83
CA LEU A 9 -13.09 12.76 -6.50
C LEU A 9 -12.81 13.15 -7.95
N ARG A 10 -13.84 13.54 -8.67
CA ARG A 10 -13.71 13.99 -10.07
C ARG A 10 -12.78 15.17 -10.19
N THR A 11 -12.88 16.13 -9.28
CA THR A 11 -12.02 17.32 -9.26
C THR A 11 -10.57 16.95 -8.97
N LEU A 12 -10.35 16.10 -7.95
CA LEU A 12 -9.00 15.67 -7.58
C LEU A 12 -8.35 14.83 -8.69
N ALA A 13 -9.13 13.99 -9.37
CA ALA A 13 -8.63 13.15 -10.45
C ALA A 13 -8.13 13.95 -11.66
N LYS A 14 -8.66 15.16 -11.88
CA LYS A 14 -8.19 16.03 -12.96
C LYS A 14 -6.76 16.51 -12.76
N ALA A 15 -6.30 16.59 -11.52
CA ALA A 15 -4.93 16.99 -11.22
C ALA A 15 -3.92 15.86 -11.47
N GLY A 16 -4.40 14.63 -11.70
CA GLY A 16 -3.56 13.45 -11.85
C GLY A 16 -3.11 12.87 -10.51
N GLY A 17 -2.24 11.86 -10.58
CA GLY A 17 -1.71 11.19 -9.40
C GLY A 17 -2.67 10.17 -8.80
N LEU A 18 -2.46 9.84 -7.54
CA LEU A 18 -3.27 8.88 -6.80
C LEU A 18 -4.26 9.62 -5.91
N VAL A 19 -5.51 9.21 -5.98
CA VAL A 19 -6.55 9.75 -5.10
C VAL A 19 -7.04 8.61 -4.19
N PRO A 20 -6.79 8.71 -2.88
CA PRO A 20 -7.26 7.68 -1.95
C PRO A 20 -8.78 7.75 -1.77
N ILE A 21 -9.41 6.60 -1.80
CA ILE A 21 -10.83 6.45 -1.50
C ILE A 21 -10.94 5.65 -0.21
N SER A 22 -11.69 6.16 0.74
CA SER A 22 -11.78 5.54 2.05
C SER A 22 -13.22 5.37 2.52
N LYS A 23 -13.40 4.41 3.41
CA LYS A 23 -14.65 4.18 4.11
C LYS A 23 -14.34 3.80 5.54
N THR A 24 -15.00 4.45 6.49
CA THR A 24 -14.87 4.13 7.89
C THR A 24 -15.95 3.13 8.30
N ILE A 25 -15.56 2.07 8.96
CA ILE A 25 -16.48 1.05 9.46
C ILE A 25 -16.24 0.81 10.93
N LEU A 26 -17.25 0.28 11.62
CA LEU A 26 -17.11 -0.17 13.00
C LEU A 26 -16.37 -1.52 13.01
N ALA A 27 -15.43 -1.66 13.92
CA ALA A 27 -14.64 -2.88 14.08
C ALA A 27 -14.42 -3.17 15.58
N ASP A 28 -15.44 -2.98 16.40
CA ASP A 28 -15.35 -3.07 17.85
C ASP A 28 -14.93 -4.46 18.34
N THR A 29 -15.20 -5.49 17.53
CA THR A 29 -14.88 -6.87 17.88
C THR A 29 -13.60 -7.36 17.24
N ASP A 30 -12.91 -6.50 16.50
CA ASP A 30 -11.68 -6.89 15.82
C ASP A 30 -10.45 -6.27 16.50
N THR A 31 -9.34 -7.03 16.43
CA THR A 31 -8.01 -6.51 16.69
C THR A 31 -7.32 -6.25 15.37
N PRO A 32 -6.18 -5.52 15.35
CA PRO A 32 -5.40 -5.38 14.11
C PRO A 32 -5.06 -6.72 13.48
N VAL A 33 -4.70 -7.71 14.29
CA VAL A 33 -4.35 -9.05 13.79
C VAL A 33 -5.57 -9.75 13.19
N SER A 34 -6.72 -9.72 13.86
CA SER A 34 -7.92 -10.38 13.33
C SER A 34 -8.40 -9.72 12.05
N ALA A 35 -8.35 -8.39 11.97
CA ALA A 35 -8.68 -7.66 10.75
C ALA A 35 -7.72 -8.03 9.62
N TYR A 36 -6.43 -8.07 9.90
CA TYR A 36 -5.42 -8.47 8.93
C TYR A 36 -5.68 -9.88 8.39
N LEU A 37 -5.98 -10.84 9.27
CA LEU A 37 -6.25 -12.21 8.86
C LEU A 37 -7.50 -12.33 7.98
N LYS A 38 -8.48 -11.48 8.21
CA LYS A 38 -9.70 -11.45 7.40
C LYS A 38 -9.47 -10.90 5.99
N VAL A 39 -8.68 -9.83 5.88
CA VAL A 39 -8.52 -9.15 4.59
C VAL A 39 -7.40 -9.71 3.73
N ARG A 40 -6.41 -10.37 4.33
CA ARG A 40 -5.28 -10.89 3.56
C ARG A 40 -5.65 -12.07 2.66
N GLN A 41 -6.59 -12.90 3.08
CA GLN A 41 -7.10 -14.07 2.35
C GLN A 41 -6.08 -14.65 1.35
N ASP A 42 -6.37 -14.52 0.05
CA ASP A 42 -5.54 -15.06 -1.03
C ASP A 42 -4.52 -14.04 -1.59
N SER A 43 -4.31 -12.94 -0.89
CA SER A 43 -3.34 -11.95 -1.34
C SER A 43 -1.92 -12.53 -1.35
N ALA A 44 -1.22 -12.43 -2.48
CA ALA A 44 0.14 -12.93 -2.62
C ALA A 44 1.11 -12.21 -1.67
N PHE A 45 0.88 -10.92 -1.46
CA PHE A 45 1.68 -10.10 -0.55
C PHE A 45 0.75 -9.30 0.33
N SER A 46 1.11 -9.20 1.59
CA SER A 46 0.35 -8.43 2.57
C SER A 46 1.28 -7.99 3.69
N PHE A 47 0.87 -6.98 4.43
CA PHE A 47 1.62 -6.53 5.59
C PHE A 47 0.70 -6.06 6.70
N LEU A 48 1.23 -6.11 7.91
CA LEU A 48 0.63 -5.50 9.10
C LEU A 48 1.71 -4.73 9.84
N PHE A 49 1.54 -3.43 9.97
CA PHE A 49 2.41 -2.59 10.76
C PHE A 49 1.68 -2.19 12.03
N GLU A 50 2.23 -2.56 13.17
CA GLU A 50 1.72 -2.15 14.46
C GLU A 50 2.67 -1.19 15.12
N SER A 51 2.12 -0.09 15.63
CA SER A 51 2.91 0.87 16.39
C SER A 51 3.02 0.39 17.83
N VAL A 52 4.25 0.08 18.25
CA VAL A 52 4.55 -0.24 19.63
C VAL A 52 5.37 0.92 20.20
N VAL A 53 4.74 1.68 21.08
CA VAL A 53 5.43 2.75 21.79
C VAL A 53 5.83 2.19 23.15
N GLY A 54 7.13 2.23 23.46
CA GLY A 54 7.66 1.76 24.75
C GLY A 54 7.02 2.52 25.91
N GLY A 55 6.72 1.82 27.00
CA GLY A 55 6.12 2.40 28.17
C GLY A 55 4.59 2.31 28.17
N GLU A 56 3.94 3.29 28.80
CA GLU A 56 2.50 3.26 29.04
C GLU A 56 1.64 3.70 27.86
N GLN A 57 2.26 4.20 26.78
CA GLN A 57 1.51 4.67 25.61
C GLN A 57 1.37 3.56 24.59
N ILE A 58 0.12 3.22 24.30
CA ILE A 58 -0.25 2.30 23.24
C ILE A 58 -0.25 3.06 21.92
N GLY A 59 0.34 2.49 20.89
CA GLY A 59 0.26 3.06 19.55
C GLY A 59 -1.20 3.20 19.11
N ARG A 60 -1.54 4.36 18.54
CA ARG A 60 -2.92 4.69 18.17
C ARG A 60 -3.36 4.02 16.88
N TYR A 61 -2.42 3.71 16.01
CA TYR A 61 -2.73 3.27 14.67
C TYR A 61 -1.96 2.01 14.32
N SER A 62 -2.66 1.13 13.63
CA SER A 62 -2.05 0.02 12.92
C SER A 62 -2.40 0.16 11.44
N PHE A 63 -1.47 -0.22 10.59
CA PHE A 63 -1.64 -0.16 9.14
C PHE A 63 -1.52 -1.55 8.58
N LEU A 64 -2.45 -1.91 7.71
CA LEU A 64 -2.37 -3.17 6.99
C LEU A 64 -2.60 -2.93 5.51
N GLY A 65 -1.99 -3.75 4.67
CA GLY A 65 -2.15 -3.66 3.24
C GLY A 65 -2.22 -5.03 2.61
N VAL A 66 -3.04 -5.13 1.58
CA VAL A 66 -3.24 -6.36 0.81
C VAL A 66 -3.46 -6.00 -0.66
N GLY A 67 -3.34 -6.99 -1.53
CA GLY A 67 -3.66 -6.85 -2.94
C GLY A 67 -2.79 -5.83 -3.69
N PRO A 68 -1.46 -5.90 -3.58
CA PRO A 68 -0.60 -5.00 -4.34
C PRO A 68 -0.76 -5.26 -5.84
N PHE A 69 -0.61 -4.22 -6.64
CA PHE A 69 -0.64 -4.37 -8.10
C PHE A 69 0.76 -4.46 -8.71
N ARG A 70 1.79 -4.11 -7.96
CA ARG A 70 3.17 -4.14 -8.44
C ARG A 70 4.12 -4.50 -7.30
N SER A 71 5.14 -5.30 -7.61
CA SER A 71 6.23 -5.55 -6.68
C SER A 71 7.53 -4.97 -7.20
N PHE A 72 8.33 -4.42 -6.31
CA PHE A 72 9.68 -3.93 -6.58
C PHE A 72 10.62 -4.67 -5.65
N ARG A 73 11.61 -5.33 -6.21
CA ARG A 73 12.56 -6.13 -5.44
C ARG A 73 13.96 -5.86 -5.93
N SER A 74 14.90 -5.74 -5.01
CA SER A 74 16.30 -5.57 -5.36
C SER A 74 17.18 -6.51 -4.56
N ARG A 75 18.28 -6.91 -5.18
CA ARG A 75 19.38 -7.62 -4.56
C ARG A 75 20.67 -7.00 -5.07
N GLY A 76 21.35 -6.23 -4.24
CA GLY A 76 22.45 -5.39 -4.68
C GLY A 76 21.96 -4.40 -5.73
N ARG A 77 22.58 -4.42 -6.90
CA ARG A 77 22.19 -3.55 -8.04
C ARG A 77 21.20 -4.20 -8.98
N GLN A 78 20.84 -5.46 -8.74
CA GLN A 78 19.85 -6.16 -9.57
C GLN A 78 18.45 -5.83 -9.06
N ILE A 79 17.61 -5.33 -9.96
CA ILE A 79 16.26 -4.87 -9.66
C ILE A 79 15.27 -5.64 -10.52
N GLU A 80 14.19 -6.11 -9.89
CA GLU A 80 13.08 -6.75 -10.59
C GLU A 80 11.78 -6.05 -10.21
N MET A 81 11.04 -5.65 -11.23
CA MET A 81 9.68 -5.13 -11.06
C MET A 81 8.70 -6.08 -11.72
N VAL A 82 7.62 -6.40 -11.01
CA VAL A 82 6.60 -7.32 -11.51
C VAL A 82 5.25 -6.62 -11.43
N ASP A 83 4.52 -6.61 -12.54
CA ASP A 83 3.11 -6.26 -12.56
C ASP A 83 2.34 -7.49 -12.11
N LEU A 84 1.74 -7.43 -10.93
CA LEU A 84 1.08 -8.58 -10.33
C LEU A 84 -0.29 -8.90 -10.95
N LYS A 85 -0.82 -7.99 -11.76
CA LYS A 85 -2.06 -8.24 -12.50
C LYS A 85 -1.83 -8.97 -13.81
N THR A 86 -0.81 -8.56 -14.56
CA THR A 86 -0.51 -9.11 -15.89
C THR A 86 0.58 -10.17 -15.87
N GLY A 87 1.39 -10.22 -14.80
CA GLY A 87 2.56 -11.09 -14.72
C GLY A 87 3.77 -10.54 -15.46
N GLY A 88 3.68 -9.35 -16.03
CA GLY A 88 4.79 -8.71 -16.74
C GLY A 88 5.96 -8.44 -15.83
N ARG A 89 7.16 -8.76 -16.29
CA ARG A 89 8.40 -8.60 -15.53
C ARG A 89 9.35 -7.66 -16.24
N GLU A 90 10.03 -6.84 -15.45
CA GLU A 90 11.07 -5.95 -15.94
C GLU A 90 12.27 -6.09 -15.01
N SER A 91 13.44 -6.36 -15.61
CA SER A 91 14.69 -6.47 -14.87
C SER A 91 15.64 -5.38 -15.31
N LEU A 92 16.28 -4.73 -14.35
CA LEU A 92 17.27 -3.71 -14.65
C LEU A 92 18.37 -3.71 -13.60
N GLU A 93 19.47 -3.03 -13.92
CA GLU A 93 20.58 -2.85 -13.02
C GLU A 93 20.75 -1.36 -12.72
N GLY A 94 20.95 -1.04 -11.45
CA GLY A 94 21.11 0.35 -11.04
C GLY A 94 21.09 0.51 -9.53
N ASP A 95 20.98 1.76 -9.10
CA ASP A 95 20.78 2.08 -7.68
C ASP A 95 19.32 1.84 -7.31
N PRO A 96 19.01 0.86 -6.44
CA PRO A 96 17.62 0.54 -6.11
C PRO A 96 16.84 1.70 -5.53
N ILE A 97 17.48 2.55 -4.73
CA ILE A 97 16.80 3.69 -4.09
C ILE A 97 16.43 4.73 -5.15
N GLU A 98 17.34 5.04 -6.06
CA GLU A 98 17.06 6.00 -7.14
C GLU A 98 15.98 5.46 -8.09
N GLU A 99 16.03 4.19 -8.43
CA GLU A 99 15.02 3.57 -9.29
C GLU A 99 13.65 3.52 -8.61
N LEU A 100 13.61 3.26 -7.31
CA LEU A 100 12.36 3.29 -6.55
C LEU A 100 11.79 4.72 -6.49
N ARG A 101 12.66 5.71 -6.29
CA ARG A 101 12.25 7.12 -6.28
C ARG A 101 11.64 7.52 -7.63
N ALA A 102 12.28 7.12 -8.73
CA ALA A 102 11.77 7.39 -10.06
C ALA A 102 10.41 6.72 -10.30
N LEU A 103 10.25 5.47 -9.84
CA LEU A 103 8.97 4.77 -9.95
C LEU A 103 7.86 5.48 -9.18
N LEU A 104 8.12 5.87 -7.93
CA LEU A 104 7.13 6.54 -7.10
C LEU A 104 6.75 7.91 -7.67
N ALA A 105 7.66 8.60 -8.33
CA ALA A 105 7.40 9.88 -8.96
C ALA A 105 6.34 9.79 -10.07
N THR A 106 6.16 8.62 -10.68
CA THR A 106 5.15 8.44 -11.72
C THR A 106 3.72 8.51 -11.19
N TYR A 107 3.54 8.45 -9.87
CA TYR A 107 2.23 8.49 -9.21
C TYR A 107 1.90 9.83 -8.56
N GLN A 108 2.71 10.84 -8.77
CA GLN A 108 2.48 12.19 -8.24
C GLN A 108 1.65 13.07 -9.17
#